data_a784255c67a43ebab7b90bed51ed7426
#
_entry.id   a784255c67a43ebab7b90bed51ed7426
#
_cell.length_a   1.000
_cell.length_b   1.000
_cell.length_c   1.000
_cell.angle_alpha   90.00
_cell.angle_beta   90.00
_cell.angle_gamma   90.00
#
_symmetry.space_group_name_H-M   'P 1'
#
loop_
_entity.id
_entity.type
_entity.pdbx_description
1 polymer ?
#
loop_
_entity_poly.entity_id
_entity_poly.type
_entity_poly.pdbx_seq_one_letter_code
_entity_poly.pdbx_strand_id
1 'polypeptide(L)'
;MVCYVRPALRRRLASALVVVAIAGCGPAATASPASTPVAPPSAELASSSPADGEAVVLVGRIVTLDEPPVAEALLIDRGEVTAVGTREDVLARAGDQAQILELGSNVAYPGFIDAHAHWIGDREYYDIETPAEAMDAAITRGWTSISEQWVNPERLEELERLAADDALPLRVDAYLALNYDREFLGDWYTSREPGPVDDHLRVEGLKIHLDDGWGHAINWDPAELTATIGRADEAGWQVSVHAMSSAAMELVLDAFEASLGPTGPNPLHHRIEHAMQVTDEQLARLVAMDIAIVTHFDGANDWLLDSRVVAEFDRENPGEQLPLLDRWRDFVDAGLHVASATDAPWTFEGQELLDAMGRPVDQIAAGMDGHVRTSPDPPAWSVDQLLTAEQGLRAVTVDAAWAIGDEARRGHLAPGTMGDVTILSGDIATSTPDEIRALEVVATIVGGNVVYCSDAVVCGGPR
;
A
#
# COMPACT_ATOMS: atom_id res chain seq x y z
N MET A 1 -6.49 20.56 16.01
CA MET A 1 -7.34 19.66 16.81
C MET A 1 -8.31 18.98 15.84
N VAL A 2 -7.76 18.10 15.03
CA VAL A 2 -8.56 17.13 14.29
C VAL A 2 -8.62 15.92 15.18
N CYS A 3 -9.64 15.87 16.04
CA CYS A 3 -9.97 14.66 16.77
C CYS A 3 -10.28 13.58 15.73
N TYR A 4 -9.60 12.44 15.82
CA TYR A 4 -10.10 11.17 15.34
C TYR A 4 -11.41 10.87 16.09
N VAL A 5 -12.48 11.53 15.66
CA VAL A 5 -13.83 11.24 16.14
C VAL A 5 -14.33 10.11 15.27
N ARG A 6 -14.38 8.89 15.82
CA ARG A 6 -15.20 7.82 15.24
C ARG A 6 -16.52 8.45 14.77
N PRO A 7 -16.92 8.36 13.51
CA PRO A 7 -18.25 8.70 13.12
C PRO A 7 -19.19 7.69 13.78
N ALA A 8 -19.78 8.11 14.91
CA ALA A 8 -20.85 7.34 15.53
C ALA A 8 -21.91 7.11 14.44
N LEU A 9 -22.24 5.85 14.24
CA LEU A 9 -23.30 5.31 13.40
C LEU A 9 -24.48 6.30 13.35
N ARG A 10 -24.56 7.15 12.31
CA ARG A 10 -25.72 8.02 12.08
C ARG A 10 -26.87 7.13 11.62
N ARG A 11 -27.63 6.60 12.59
CA ARG A 11 -28.96 6.08 12.32
C ARG A 11 -29.77 7.18 11.63
N ARG A 12 -30.18 6.92 10.39
CA ARG A 12 -31.09 7.77 9.63
C ARG A 12 -32.41 7.87 10.39
N LEU A 13 -32.60 8.97 11.11
CA LEU A 13 -33.92 9.42 11.56
C LEU A 13 -34.51 10.24 10.42
N ALA A 14 -35.47 9.66 9.73
CA ALA A 14 -36.30 10.37 8.76
C ALA A 14 -37.12 11.43 9.50
N SER A 15 -36.69 12.68 9.44
CA SER A 15 -37.51 13.83 9.88
C SER A 15 -38.36 14.31 8.71
N ALA A 16 -39.66 14.08 8.80
CA ALA A 16 -40.64 14.64 7.90
C ALA A 16 -40.64 16.18 8.03
N LEU A 17 -40.21 16.89 7.00
CA LEU A 17 -40.37 18.34 6.89
C LEU A 17 -41.72 18.64 6.25
N VAL A 18 -42.61 19.25 7.02
CA VAL A 18 -43.85 19.87 6.52
C VAL A 18 -43.46 21.17 5.81
N VAL A 19 -43.63 21.22 4.50
CA VAL A 19 -43.47 22.46 3.71
C VAL A 19 -44.80 23.17 3.62
N VAL A 20 -44.86 24.37 4.19
CA VAL A 20 -45.96 25.31 3.98
C VAL A 20 -45.67 26.10 2.68
N ALA A 21 -46.53 25.93 1.69
CA ALA A 21 -46.42 26.66 0.43
C ALA A 21 -46.96 28.08 0.60
N ILE A 22 -46.14 29.09 0.30
CA ILE A 22 -46.57 30.47 0.06
C ILE A 22 -46.43 30.74 -1.44
N ALA A 23 -47.55 30.99 -2.08
CA ALA A 23 -47.62 31.33 -3.50
C ALA A 23 -47.14 32.77 -3.73
N GLY A 24 -46.14 32.98 -4.57
CA GLY A 24 -45.73 34.29 -5.08
C GLY A 24 -45.50 34.21 -6.59
N CYS A 25 -46.33 34.89 -7.38
CA CYS A 25 -46.20 35.00 -8.82
C CYS A 25 -45.01 35.90 -9.23
N GLY A 26 -44.14 35.41 -10.11
CA GLY A 26 -43.13 36.16 -10.85
C GLY A 26 -42.76 35.44 -12.16
N PRO A 27 -42.37 36.16 -13.23
CA PRO A 27 -42.49 35.66 -14.60
C PRO A 27 -41.42 34.64 -15.02
N ALA A 28 -41.84 33.78 -15.95
CA ALA A 28 -41.08 32.69 -16.51
C ALA A 28 -39.81 33.14 -17.24
N ALA A 29 -38.67 32.59 -16.83
CA ALA A 29 -37.44 32.55 -17.61
C ALA A 29 -37.34 31.16 -18.26
N THR A 30 -37.14 31.12 -19.56
CA THR A 30 -36.96 29.91 -20.37
C THR A 30 -35.67 29.22 -19.99
N ALA A 31 -35.77 28.02 -19.41
CA ALA A 31 -34.64 27.17 -19.14
C ALA A 31 -34.24 26.38 -20.41
N SER A 32 -32.99 26.48 -20.80
CA SER A 32 -32.34 25.53 -21.73
C SER A 32 -32.28 24.13 -21.10
N PRO A 33 -32.41 23.08 -21.89
CA PRO A 33 -32.34 21.71 -21.34
C PRO A 33 -30.91 21.41 -20.84
N ALA A 34 -30.81 21.01 -19.58
CA ALA A 34 -29.60 20.48 -18.99
C ALA A 34 -29.26 19.17 -19.69
N SER A 35 -28.03 19.08 -20.21
CA SER A 35 -27.44 17.84 -20.68
C SER A 35 -27.28 16.90 -19.47
N THR A 36 -27.92 15.75 -19.53
CA THR A 36 -27.69 14.61 -18.65
C THR A 36 -26.24 14.16 -18.78
N PRO A 37 -25.50 13.95 -17.68
CA PRO A 37 -24.21 13.29 -17.75
C PRO A 37 -24.43 11.87 -18.28
N VAL A 38 -23.75 11.53 -19.37
CA VAL A 38 -23.64 10.16 -19.86
C VAL A 38 -22.67 9.48 -18.91
N ALA A 39 -23.15 8.51 -18.14
CA ALA A 39 -22.30 7.61 -17.39
C ALA A 39 -21.29 6.96 -18.36
N PRO A 40 -20.02 6.83 -17.98
CA PRO A 40 -19.05 6.06 -18.79
C PRO A 40 -19.59 4.63 -18.94
N PRO A 41 -19.37 3.98 -20.10
CA PRO A 41 -19.78 2.61 -20.26
C PRO A 41 -19.04 1.76 -19.21
N SER A 42 -19.80 1.02 -18.41
CA SER A 42 -19.25 -0.05 -17.59
C SER A 42 -18.48 -0.97 -18.54
N ALA A 43 -17.17 -1.00 -18.43
CA ALA A 43 -16.36 -1.99 -19.09
C ALA A 43 -16.80 -3.34 -18.51
N GLU A 44 -17.54 -4.13 -19.29
CA GLU A 44 -17.69 -5.55 -18.97
C GLU A 44 -16.28 -6.13 -18.91
N LEU A 45 -15.88 -6.53 -17.72
CA LEU A 45 -14.66 -7.27 -17.46
C LEU A 45 -14.71 -8.52 -18.36
N ALA A 46 -13.97 -8.46 -19.47
CA ALA A 46 -13.71 -9.65 -20.27
C ALA A 46 -12.71 -10.49 -19.45
N SER A 47 -13.23 -11.26 -18.50
CA SER A 47 -12.53 -12.36 -17.87
C SER A 47 -12.25 -13.42 -18.91
N SER A 48 -11.21 -13.24 -19.70
CA SER A 48 -10.52 -14.33 -20.37
C SER A 48 -9.30 -14.67 -19.53
N SER A 49 -9.53 -15.19 -18.31
CA SER A 49 -8.46 -15.92 -17.63
C SER A 49 -7.98 -17.01 -18.60
N PRO A 50 -6.66 -17.15 -18.84
CA PRO A 50 -6.13 -18.36 -19.46
C PRO A 50 -6.69 -19.55 -18.67
N ALA A 51 -7.01 -20.65 -19.35
CA ALA A 51 -7.38 -21.88 -18.66
C ALA A 51 -6.25 -22.23 -17.69
N ASP A 52 -6.59 -22.63 -16.46
CA ASP A 52 -5.63 -22.96 -15.41
C ASP A 52 -4.41 -23.71 -15.96
N GLY A 53 -3.24 -23.07 -15.99
CA GLY A 53 -1.98 -23.66 -16.41
C GLY A 53 -1.42 -23.27 -17.77
N GLU A 54 -1.96 -22.29 -18.49
CA GLU A 54 -1.31 -21.77 -19.70
C GLU A 54 -0.16 -20.80 -19.33
N ALA A 55 1.04 -21.06 -19.90
CA ALA A 55 2.19 -20.18 -19.73
C ALA A 55 1.95 -18.83 -20.41
N VAL A 56 2.40 -17.74 -19.78
CA VAL A 56 2.30 -16.37 -20.30
C VAL A 56 3.69 -15.81 -20.56
N VAL A 57 3.91 -15.27 -21.75
CA VAL A 57 5.14 -14.57 -22.11
C VAL A 57 4.85 -13.09 -22.30
N LEU A 58 5.48 -12.25 -21.50
CA LEU A 58 5.54 -10.80 -21.74
C LEU A 58 6.72 -10.50 -22.65
N VAL A 59 6.52 -9.71 -23.69
CA VAL A 59 7.57 -9.32 -24.65
C VAL A 59 7.58 -7.81 -24.80
N GLY A 60 8.73 -7.21 -24.46
CA GLY A 60 8.92 -5.76 -24.46
C GLY A 60 9.92 -5.34 -23.40
N ARG A 61 9.82 -4.09 -22.96
CA ARG A 61 10.66 -3.58 -21.88
C ARG A 61 10.14 -4.06 -20.52
N ILE A 62 10.99 -4.80 -19.80
CA ILE A 62 10.69 -5.37 -18.47
C ILE A 62 11.76 -4.89 -17.50
N VAL A 63 11.36 -4.11 -16.52
CA VAL A 63 12.20 -3.72 -15.38
C VAL A 63 12.11 -4.83 -14.35
N THR A 64 13.23 -5.46 -14.04
CA THR A 64 13.24 -6.68 -13.20
C THR A 64 13.49 -6.39 -11.73
N LEU A 65 14.20 -5.31 -11.42
CA LEU A 65 14.79 -5.01 -10.12
C LEU A 65 15.71 -6.15 -9.61
N ASP A 66 16.27 -6.91 -10.53
CA ASP A 66 17.20 -8.02 -10.36
C ASP A 66 18.22 -8.02 -11.52
N GLU A 67 19.00 -9.08 -11.68
CA GLU A 67 19.93 -9.26 -12.82
C GLU A 67 19.30 -10.15 -13.93
N PRO A 68 19.22 -9.66 -15.15
CA PRO A 68 19.58 -8.32 -15.63
C PRO A 68 18.54 -7.27 -15.24
N PRO A 69 18.91 -5.99 -14.98
CA PRO A 69 17.99 -4.97 -14.48
C PRO A 69 16.87 -4.60 -15.47
N VAL A 70 17.08 -4.91 -16.74
CA VAL A 70 16.07 -4.78 -17.81
C VAL A 70 16.17 -5.99 -18.72
N ALA A 71 15.04 -6.60 -19.01
CA ALA A 71 14.91 -7.72 -19.95
C ALA A 71 14.02 -7.36 -21.15
N GLU A 72 14.09 -8.18 -22.22
CA GLU A 72 13.26 -8.10 -23.41
C GLU A 72 12.04 -9.01 -23.35
N ALA A 73 12.08 -10.04 -22.50
CA ALA A 73 10.98 -10.95 -22.30
C ALA A 73 11.03 -11.62 -20.92
N LEU A 74 9.85 -12.03 -20.47
CA LEU A 74 9.60 -12.76 -19.21
C LEU A 74 8.62 -13.90 -19.50
N LEU A 75 8.89 -15.09 -18.96
CA LEU A 75 7.98 -16.24 -19.00
C LEU A 75 7.44 -16.54 -17.60
N ILE A 76 6.12 -16.57 -17.47
CA ILE A 76 5.41 -17.03 -16.28
C ILE A 76 4.77 -18.38 -16.63
N ASP A 77 5.01 -19.39 -15.81
CA ASP A 77 4.41 -20.72 -15.93
C ASP A 77 3.96 -21.18 -14.54
N ARG A 78 2.71 -21.58 -14.43
CA ARG A 78 2.10 -22.05 -13.16
C ARG A 78 2.28 -21.07 -11.99
N GLY A 79 2.06 -19.81 -12.27
CA GLY A 79 2.10 -18.73 -11.26
C GLY A 79 3.50 -18.20 -10.91
N GLU A 80 4.56 -18.78 -11.48
CA GLU A 80 5.94 -18.39 -11.18
C GLU A 80 6.70 -17.90 -12.41
N VAL A 81 7.61 -16.98 -12.23
CA VAL A 81 8.59 -16.59 -13.26
C VAL A 81 9.55 -17.74 -13.48
N THR A 82 9.62 -18.25 -14.72
CA THR A 82 10.50 -19.38 -15.06
C THR A 82 11.66 -19.01 -15.99
N ALA A 83 11.54 -17.87 -16.71
CA ALA A 83 12.62 -17.33 -17.51
C ALA A 83 12.53 -15.81 -17.64
N VAL A 84 13.69 -15.15 -17.61
CA VAL A 84 13.88 -13.72 -17.86
C VAL A 84 15.08 -13.55 -18.77
N GLY A 85 15.03 -12.66 -19.77
CA GLY A 85 16.16 -12.42 -20.63
C GLY A 85 15.82 -11.84 -21.99
N THR A 86 16.54 -12.31 -23.04
CA THR A 86 16.27 -11.89 -24.41
C THR A 86 14.95 -12.47 -24.93
N ARG A 87 14.32 -11.79 -25.86
CA ARG A 87 13.12 -12.28 -26.55
C ARG A 87 13.34 -13.71 -27.11
N GLU A 88 14.48 -13.95 -27.77
CA GLU A 88 14.79 -15.23 -28.42
C GLU A 88 14.86 -16.37 -27.40
N ASP A 89 15.61 -16.18 -26.33
CA ASP A 89 15.84 -17.19 -25.29
C ASP A 89 14.55 -17.57 -24.54
N VAL A 90 13.73 -16.56 -24.20
CA VAL A 90 12.49 -16.75 -23.45
C VAL A 90 11.44 -17.44 -24.33
N LEU A 91 11.24 -17.00 -25.57
CA LEU A 91 10.31 -17.64 -26.51
C LEU A 91 10.68 -19.07 -26.82
N ALA A 92 11.99 -19.39 -26.89
CA ALA A 92 12.45 -20.77 -27.09
C ALA A 92 12.10 -21.72 -25.93
N ARG A 93 11.85 -21.18 -24.74
CA ARG A 93 11.44 -21.93 -23.52
C ARG A 93 9.94 -22.04 -23.34
N ALA A 94 9.18 -21.09 -23.89
CA ALA A 94 7.76 -20.92 -23.59
C ALA A 94 6.85 -22.04 -24.12
N GLY A 95 7.29 -22.78 -25.13
CA GLY A 95 6.45 -23.77 -25.81
C GLY A 95 5.37 -23.17 -26.72
N ASP A 96 4.74 -24.02 -27.55
CA ASP A 96 3.84 -23.59 -28.63
C ASP A 96 2.46 -23.09 -28.14
N GLN A 97 2.12 -23.32 -26.88
CA GLN A 97 0.80 -22.99 -26.30
C GLN A 97 0.84 -21.76 -25.40
N ALA A 98 2.01 -21.15 -25.17
CA ALA A 98 2.12 -19.98 -24.32
C ALA A 98 1.38 -18.77 -24.93
N GLN A 99 0.62 -18.06 -24.10
CA GLN A 99 0.03 -16.78 -24.47
C GLN A 99 1.14 -15.72 -24.57
N ILE A 100 1.24 -14.99 -25.66
CA ILE A 100 2.23 -13.93 -25.85
C ILE A 100 1.54 -12.57 -25.73
N LEU A 101 2.00 -11.75 -24.79
CA LEU A 101 1.56 -10.39 -24.57
C LEU A 101 2.66 -9.43 -25.06
N GLU A 102 2.42 -8.77 -26.18
CA GLU A 102 3.35 -7.78 -26.76
C GLU A 102 3.12 -6.42 -26.11
N LEU A 103 4.08 -5.95 -25.32
CA LEU A 103 3.94 -4.72 -24.54
C LEU A 103 3.97 -3.43 -25.40
N GLY A 104 4.55 -3.48 -26.60
CA GLY A 104 4.71 -2.29 -27.43
C GLY A 104 5.60 -1.24 -26.76
N SER A 105 5.02 -0.05 -26.49
CA SER A 105 5.69 1.04 -25.76
C SER A 105 5.50 0.99 -24.25
N ASN A 106 4.68 0.06 -23.76
CA ASN A 106 4.42 -0.09 -22.34
C ASN A 106 5.60 -0.77 -21.63
N VAL A 107 5.66 -0.61 -20.31
CA VAL A 107 6.75 -1.16 -19.50
C VAL A 107 6.17 -2.03 -18.41
N ALA A 108 6.71 -3.24 -18.26
CA ALA A 108 6.37 -4.14 -17.17
C ALA A 108 7.31 -3.95 -15.97
N TYR A 109 6.73 -4.00 -14.79
CA TYR A 109 7.38 -3.91 -13.49
C TYR A 109 7.02 -5.12 -12.63
N PRO A 110 7.81 -5.49 -11.61
CA PRO A 110 7.34 -6.39 -10.57
C PRO A 110 6.02 -5.90 -10.02
N GLY A 111 5.16 -6.82 -9.62
CA GLY A 111 3.88 -6.47 -9.01
C GLY A 111 4.05 -5.51 -7.84
N PHE A 112 3.27 -4.44 -7.83
CA PHE A 112 3.32 -3.44 -6.76
C PHE A 112 2.62 -3.96 -5.50
N ILE A 113 3.20 -3.65 -4.35
CA ILE A 113 2.77 -4.10 -3.03
C ILE A 113 2.37 -2.88 -2.20
N ASP A 114 1.11 -2.79 -1.80
CA ASP A 114 0.64 -1.84 -0.81
C ASP A 114 0.94 -2.39 0.58
N ALA A 115 2.04 -1.95 1.17
CA ALA A 115 2.59 -2.54 2.38
C ALA A 115 1.76 -2.24 3.65
N HIS A 116 0.80 -1.30 3.60
CA HIS A 116 -0.08 -0.95 4.71
C HIS A 116 -1.39 -0.35 4.18
N ALA A 117 -2.46 -1.07 4.31
CA ALA A 117 -3.77 -0.60 3.87
C ALA A 117 -4.90 -1.29 4.65
N HIS A 118 -6.13 -0.82 4.41
CA HIS A 118 -7.38 -1.33 4.98
C HIS A 118 -8.45 -1.45 3.87
N TRP A 119 -8.03 -1.83 2.67
CA TRP A 119 -8.87 -1.86 1.48
C TRP A 119 -10.15 -2.67 1.68
N ILE A 120 -10.01 -3.87 2.25
CA ILE A 120 -11.12 -4.82 2.41
C ILE A 120 -11.89 -4.54 3.71
N GLY A 121 -11.16 -4.36 4.81
CA GLY A 121 -11.73 -4.25 6.14
C GLY A 121 -12.48 -2.95 6.39
N ASP A 122 -12.00 -1.84 5.86
CA ASP A 122 -12.56 -0.51 6.08
C ASP A 122 -13.18 0.10 4.81
N ARG A 123 -13.53 -0.74 3.83
CA ARG A 123 -14.08 -0.38 2.52
C ARG A 123 -15.29 0.56 2.54
N GLU A 124 -16.08 0.51 3.59
CA GLU A 124 -17.26 1.35 3.76
C GLU A 124 -16.97 2.86 3.87
N TYR A 125 -15.72 3.22 4.20
CA TYR A 125 -15.26 4.62 4.19
C TYR A 125 -15.16 5.20 2.77
N TYR A 126 -15.11 4.34 1.76
CA TYR A 126 -15.13 4.72 0.35
C TYR A 126 -16.50 4.55 -0.32
N ASP A 127 -17.55 4.29 0.46
CA ASP A 127 -18.87 3.89 -0.08
C ASP A 127 -18.79 2.58 -0.92
N ILE A 128 -17.80 1.72 -0.66
CA ILE A 128 -17.66 0.39 -1.26
C ILE A 128 -18.44 -0.62 -0.42
N GLU A 129 -19.32 -1.40 -1.08
CA GLU A 129 -20.23 -2.30 -0.38
C GLU A 129 -19.63 -3.70 -0.16
N THR A 130 -18.80 -4.18 -1.08
CA THR A 130 -18.32 -5.57 -1.09
C THR A 130 -16.80 -5.67 -1.10
N PRO A 131 -16.23 -6.76 -0.53
CA PRO A 131 -14.79 -7.05 -0.66
C PRO A 131 -14.32 -7.13 -2.12
N ALA A 132 -15.13 -7.68 -3.02
CA ALA A 132 -14.81 -7.78 -4.44
C ALA A 132 -14.60 -6.39 -5.08
N GLU A 133 -15.51 -5.44 -4.82
CA GLU A 133 -15.35 -4.05 -5.29
C GLU A 133 -14.11 -3.38 -4.71
N ALA A 134 -13.76 -3.65 -3.45
CA ALA A 134 -12.54 -3.12 -2.84
C ALA A 134 -11.27 -3.68 -3.50
N MET A 135 -11.24 -4.98 -3.77
CA MET A 135 -10.14 -5.64 -4.47
C MET A 135 -10.03 -5.17 -5.93
N ASP A 136 -11.16 -5.01 -6.63
CA ASP A 136 -11.19 -4.43 -7.98
C ASP A 136 -10.64 -3.00 -7.99
N ALA A 137 -10.94 -2.21 -6.97
CA ALA A 137 -10.39 -0.87 -6.82
C ALA A 137 -8.87 -0.88 -6.67
N ALA A 138 -8.29 -1.80 -5.89
CA ALA A 138 -6.85 -1.96 -5.75
C ALA A 138 -6.19 -2.45 -7.06
N ILE A 139 -6.74 -3.50 -7.68
CA ILE A 139 -6.22 -4.10 -8.92
C ILE A 139 -6.20 -3.11 -10.08
N THR A 140 -7.28 -2.34 -10.27
CA THR A 140 -7.37 -1.35 -11.34
C THR A 140 -6.39 -0.21 -11.18
N ARG A 141 -5.87 -0.01 -9.96
CA ARG A 141 -4.80 0.95 -9.64
C ARG A 141 -3.40 0.37 -9.79
N GLY A 142 -3.28 -0.94 -10.04
CA GLY A 142 -2.01 -1.61 -10.29
C GLY A 142 -1.43 -2.37 -9.08
N TRP A 143 -2.14 -2.45 -7.97
CA TRP A 143 -1.70 -3.26 -6.83
C TRP A 143 -1.93 -4.75 -7.11
N THR A 144 -0.89 -5.55 -6.95
CA THR A 144 -0.95 -7.02 -7.03
C THR A 144 -1.04 -7.68 -5.66
N SER A 145 -0.60 -6.93 -4.64
CA SER A 145 -0.57 -7.35 -3.23
C SER A 145 -0.99 -6.20 -2.33
N ILE A 146 -1.71 -6.53 -1.25
CA ILE A 146 -2.05 -5.60 -0.17
C ILE A 146 -1.72 -6.21 1.19
N SER A 147 -1.18 -5.40 2.10
CA SER A 147 -1.06 -5.77 3.52
C SER A 147 -2.25 -5.21 4.27
N GLU A 148 -3.25 -6.05 4.47
CA GLU A 148 -4.50 -5.70 5.14
C GLU A 148 -4.26 -5.60 6.65
N GLN A 149 -4.33 -4.37 7.18
CA GLN A 149 -4.06 -4.08 8.57
C GLN A 149 -5.33 -4.14 9.43
N TRP A 150 -5.18 -4.25 10.74
CA TRP A 150 -6.28 -4.30 11.70
C TRP A 150 -7.32 -5.40 11.45
N VAL A 151 -6.85 -6.55 11.01
CA VAL A 151 -7.73 -7.70 10.80
C VAL A 151 -8.17 -8.26 12.16
N ASN A 152 -9.44 -8.09 12.50
CA ASN A 152 -10.07 -8.67 13.67
C ASN A 152 -10.63 -10.09 13.37
N PRO A 153 -11.16 -10.83 14.35
CA PRO A 153 -11.67 -12.18 14.10
C PRO A 153 -12.72 -12.29 13.00
N GLU A 154 -13.65 -11.32 12.90
CA GLU A 154 -14.72 -11.33 11.89
C GLU A 154 -14.15 -11.08 10.48
N ARG A 155 -13.22 -10.14 10.35
CA ARG A 155 -12.53 -9.85 9.09
C ARG A 155 -11.65 -11.03 8.64
N LEU A 156 -11.00 -11.70 9.59
CA LEU A 156 -10.22 -12.89 9.27
C LEU A 156 -11.10 -14.02 8.73
N GLU A 157 -12.26 -14.29 9.36
CA GLU A 157 -13.23 -15.26 8.86
C GLU A 157 -13.75 -14.88 7.44
N GLU A 158 -13.89 -13.59 7.14
CA GLU A 158 -14.26 -13.12 5.79
C GLU A 158 -13.13 -13.41 4.78
N LEU A 159 -11.87 -13.09 5.10
CA LEU A 159 -10.71 -13.36 4.24
C LEU A 159 -10.51 -14.86 4.00
N GLU A 160 -10.57 -15.69 5.05
CA GLU A 160 -10.45 -17.15 4.94
C GLU A 160 -11.56 -17.77 4.08
N ARG A 161 -12.77 -17.23 4.15
CA ARG A 161 -13.88 -17.65 3.28
C ARG A 161 -13.63 -17.25 1.83
N LEU A 162 -13.16 -16.03 1.57
CA LEU A 162 -12.81 -15.57 0.22
C LEU A 162 -11.69 -16.44 -0.38
N ALA A 163 -10.68 -16.79 0.40
CA ALA A 163 -9.62 -17.71 -0.01
C ALA A 163 -10.17 -19.09 -0.34
N ALA A 164 -11.00 -19.65 0.55
CA ALA A 164 -11.61 -20.98 0.34
C ALA A 164 -12.53 -21.06 -0.90
N ASP A 165 -13.12 -19.93 -1.28
CA ASP A 165 -13.98 -19.79 -2.46
C ASP A 165 -13.21 -19.41 -3.75
N ASP A 166 -11.84 -19.32 -3.68
CA ASP A 166 -10.97 -18.85 -4.77
C ASP A 166 -11.38 -17.46 -5.29
N ALA A 167 -11.74 -16.59 -4.36
CA ALA A 167 -12.31 -15.26 -4.64
C ALA A 167 -11.36 -14.10 -4.31
N LEU A 168 -10.07 -14.37 -4.12
CA LEU A 168 -9.03 -13.37 -3.93
C LEU A 168 -8.24 -13.20 -5.25
N PRO A 169 -8.52 -12.15 -6.04
CA PRO A 169 -7.85 -11.94 -7.32
C PRO A 169 -6.45 -11.29 -7.17
N LEU A 170 -6.13 -10.81 -5.97
CA LEU A 170 -4.82 -10.27 -5.59
C LEU A 170 -4.31 -10.99 -4.34
N ARG A 171 -3.05 -10.72 -3.94
CA ARG A 171 -2.51 -11.32 -2.72
C ARG A 171 -2.80 -10.44 -1.50
N VAL A 172 -3.16 -11.09 -0.40
CA VAL A 172 -3.48 -10.46 0.87
C VAL A 172 -2.55 -10.97 1.96
N ASP A 173 -1.80 -10.06 2.58
CA ASP A 173 -1.02 -10.31 3.79
C ASP A 173 -1.79 -9.73 4.97
N ALA A 174 -2.42 -10.59 5.79
CA ALA A 174 -3.29 -10.19 6.88
C ALA A 174 -2.51 -9.96 8.18
N TYR A 175 -2.70 -8.79 8.80
CA TYR A 175 -2.12 -8.40 10.09
C TYR A 175 -3.21 -8.33 11.15
N LEU A 176 -3.13 -9.25 12.12
CA LEU A 176 -4.15 -9.44 13.15
C LEU A 176 -4.11 -8.35 14.20
N ALA A 177 -5.23 -7.66 14.41
CA ALA A 177 -5.33 -6.58 15.38
C ALA A 177 -5.19 -7.08 16.81
N LEU A 178 -4.30 -6.48 17.58
CA LEU A 178 -4.22 -6.68 19.03
C LEU A 178 -5.01 -5.63 19.81
N ASN A 179 -5.16 -4.44 19.24
CA ASN A 179 -5.95 -3.37 19.82
C ASN A 179 -6.48 -2.39 18.75
N TYR A 180 -7.55 -1.69 19.12
CA TYR A 180 -8.00 -0.45 18.49
C TYR A 180 -7.87 0.65 19.53
N ASP A 181 -6.95 1.61 19.35
CA ASP A 181 -6.61 2.57 20.42
C ASP A 181 -6.36 1.85 21.75
N ARG A 182 -7.19 2.12 22.76
CA ARG A 182 -7.12 1.51 24.09
C ARG A 182 -8.06 0.30 24.28
N GLU A 183 -8.74 -0.11 23.23
CA GLU A 183 -9.58 -1.31 23.25
C GLU A 183 -8.76 -2.53 22.83
N PHE A 184 -8.36 -3.34 23.81
CA PHE A 184 -7.59 -4.55 23.56
C PHE A 184 -8.50 -5.70 23.16
N LEU A 185 -8.09 -6.43 22.11
CA LEU A 185 -8.83 -7.58 21.60
C LEU A 185 -8.39 -8.91 22.27
N GLY A 186 -7.38 -8.85 23.13
CA GLY A 186 -6.84 -10.02 23.85
C GLY A 186 -5.94 -10.89 23.00
N ASP A 187 -5.64 -12.08 23.51
CA ASP A 187 -4.68 -13.03 22.92
C ASP A 187 -5.35 -13.99 21.92
N TRP A 188 -6.37 -13.53 21.20
CA TRP A 188 -7.15 -14.36 20.27
C TRP A 188 -6.32 -14.98 19.14
N TYR A 189 -5.23 -14.30 18.73
CA TYR A 189 -4.29 -14.76 17.73
C TYR A 189 -3.56 -16.06 18.12
N THR A 190 -3.45 -16.37 19.44
CA THR A 190 -2.73 -17.56 19.93
C THR A 190 -3.41 -18.88 19.60
N SER A 191 -4.62 -18.84 19.04
CA SER A 191 -5.34 -20.02 18.56
C SER A 191 -4.85 -20.54 17.20
N ARG A 192 -3.89 -19.86 16.57
CA ARG A 192 -3.32 -20.23 15.27
C ARG A 192 -1.82 -19.97 15.23
N GLU A 193 -1.16 -20.56 14.23
CA GLU A 193 0.22 -20.28 13.86
C GLU A 193 0.26 -19.26 12.73
N PRO A 194 1.32 -18.41 12.61
CA PRO A 194 1.54 -17.58 11.43
C PRO A 194 1.84 -18.43 10.20
N GLY A 195 1.48 -17.93 9.02
CA GLY A 195 1.83 -18.59 7.77
C GLY A 195 0.79 -18.47 6.67
N PRO A 196 1.10 -19.03 5.50
CA PRO A 196 0.18 -19.02 4.36
C PRO A 196 -1.07 -19.88 4.63
N VAL A 197 -2.21 -19.37 4.21
CA VAL A 197 -3.47 -20.10 4.13
C VAL A 197 -3.57 -20.80 2.77
N ASP A 198 -3.24 -20.03 1.71
CA ASP A 198 -3.09 -20.50 0.34
C ASP A 198 -2.11 -19.61 -0.44
N ASP A 199 -2.13 -19.64 -1.78
CA ASP A 199 -1.25 -18.81 -2.61
C ASP A 199 -1.63 -17.32 -2.61
N HIS A 200 -2.86 -16.96 -2.20
CA HIS A 200 -3.38 -15.60 -2.21
C HIS A 200 -3.57 -15.00 -0.80
N LEU A 201 -3.66 -15.80 0.25
CA LEU A 201 -3.82 -15.33 1.63
C LEU A 201 -2.69 -15.83 2.53
N ARG A 202 -2.01 -14.91 3.19
CA ARG A 202 -1.06 -15.17 4.27
C ARG A 202 -1.53 -14.47 5.53
N VAL A 203 -1.38 -15.12 6.68
CA VAL A 203 -1.65 -14.53 8.00
C VAL A 203 -0.35 -14.54 8.78
N GLU A 204 0.46 -13.51 8.58
CA GLU A 204 1.86 -13.48 9.01
C GLU A 204 2.10 -12.56 10.19
N GLY A 205 1.30 -11.51 10.35
CA GLY A 205 1.62 -10.41 11.23
C GLY A 205 0.58 -10.10 12.29
N LEU A 206 1.06 -9.44 13.34
CA LEU A 206 0.25 -8.83 14.38
C LEU A 206 0.34 -7.32 14.28
N LYS A 207 -0.79 -6.62 14.37
CA LYS A 207 -0.87 -5.15 14.35
C LYS A 207 -1.09 -4.59 15.73
N ILE A 208 -0.19 -3.69 16.14
CA ILE A 208 -0.28 -2.89 17.36
C ILE A 208 -0.50 -1.43 17.00
N HIS A 209 -1.49 -0.78 17.61
CA HIS A 209 -1.72 0.66 17.53
C HIS A 209 -1.20 1.30 18.83
N LEU A 210 -0.05 1.96 18.77
CA LEU A 210 0.68 2.40 19.96
C LEU A 210 0.33 3.80 20.41
N ASP A 211 0.18 4.78 19.50
CA ASP A 211 -0.08 6.18 19.83
C ASP A 211 -1.14 6.86 18.96
N ASP A 212 -1.50 8.09 19.29
CA ASP A 212 -2.48 8.92 18.57
C ASP A 212 -1.86 9.84 17.49
N GLY A 213 -0.65 9.55 17.09
CA GLY A 213 0.08 10.29 16.07
C GLY A 213 0.91 11.47 16.59
N TRP A 214 0.57 12.03 17.74
CA TRP A 214 1.26 13.20 18.32
C TRP A 214 1.89 12.93 19.69
N GLY A 215 1.80 11.69 20.18
CA GLY A 215 2.31 11.30 21.49
C GLY A 215 1.49 11.84 22.67
N HIS A 216 0.32 12.44 22.40
CA HIS A 216 -0.58 12.89 23.46
C HIS A 216 -1.23 11.72 24.21
N ALA A 217 -1.41 10.59 23.53
CA ALA A 217 -1.94 9.37 24.09
C ALA A 217 -1.12 8.16 23.63
N ILE A 218 -0.45 7.53 24.59
CA ILE A 218 0.11 6.19 24.42
C ILE A 218 -0.95 5.19 24.85
N ASN A 219 -1.21 4.20 24.02
CA ASN A 219 -2.29 3.23 24.20
C ASN A 219 -1.88 2.01 25.03
N TRP A 220 -0.58 1.80 25.23
CA TRP A 220 -0.01 0.62 25.90
C TRP A 220 0.79 0.98 27.14
N ASP A 221 0.73 0.09 28.13
CA ASP A 221 1.72 0.07 29.20
C ASP A 221 3.06 -0.45 28.64
N PRO A 222 4.21 0.20 28.94
CA PRO A 222 5.50 -0.20 28.37
C PRO A 222 5.91 -1.65 28.68
N ALA A 223 5.62 -2.14 29.89
CA ALA A 223 5.95 -3.51 30.28
C ALA A 223 5.05 -4.54 29.58
N GLU A 224 3.78 -4.19 29.37
CA GLU A 224 2.82 -5.01 28.61
C GLU A 224 3.19 -5.07 27.13
N LEU A 225 3.57 -3.94 26.53
CA LEU A 225 4.07 -3.87 25.15
C LEU A 225 5.27 -4.79 24.95
N THR A 226 6.30 -4.64 25.80
CA THR A 226 7.51 -5.47 25.75
C THR A 226 7.19 -6.96 25.90
N ALA A 227 6.33 -7.31 26.86
CA ALA A 227 5.96 -8.71 27.07
C ALA A 227 5.14 -9.28 25.89
N THR A 228 4.31 -8.46 25.27
CA THR A 228 3.48 -8.88 24.13
C THR A 228 4.33 -9.08 22.88
N ILE A 229 5.24 -8.16 22.56
CA ILE A 229 6.17 -8.28 21.43
C ILE A 229 7.06 -9.52 21.64
N GLY A 230 7.62 -9.73 22.84
CA GLY A 230 8.43 -10.91 23.12
C GLY A 230 7.67 -12.24 22.93
N ARG A 231 6.40 -12.32 23.36
CA ARG A 231 5.58 -13.52 23.13
C ARG A 231 5.26 -13.72 21.64
N ALA A 232 5.02 -12.64 20.91
CA ALA A 232 4.76 -12.69 19.46
C ALA A 232 6.00 -13.20 18.70
N ASP A 233 7.16 -12.65 19.00
CA ASP A 233 8.44 -13.04 18.41
C ASP A 233 8.77 -14.52 18.69
N GLU A 234 8.67 -14.96 19.97
CA GLU A 234 8.86 -16.36 20.36
C GLU A 234 7.90 -17.32 19.64
N ALA A 235 6.70 -16.86 19.28
CA ALA A 235 5.70 -17.63 18.54
C ALA A 235 5.83 -17.53 17.02
N GLY A 236 6.82 -16.80 16.50
CA GLY A 236 7.10 -16.68 15.07
C GLY A 236 6.25 -15.64 14.32
N TRP A 237 5.55 -14.75 15.05
CA TRP A 237 4.76 -13.69 14.47
C TRP A 237 5.61 -12.46 14.12
N GLN A 238 5.49 -11.96 12.91
CA GLN A 238 5.93 -10.60 12.58
C GLN A 238 5.10 -9.60 13.38
N VAL A 239 5.71 -8.54 13.91
CA VAL A 239 4.99 -7.46 14.61
C VAL A 239 5.09 -6.17 13.81
N SER A 240 3.93 -5.57 13.50
CA SER A 240 3.73 -4.31 12.82
C SER A 240 3.19 -3.30 13.84
N VAL A 241 3.96 -2.24 14.14
CA VAL A 241 3.61 -1.28 15.20
C VAL A 241 3.39 0.11 14.62
N HIS A 242 2.15 0.62 14.73
CA HIS A 242 1.86 2.03 14.50
C HIS A 242 2.56 2.87 15.57
N ALA A 243 3.53 3.68 15.17
CA ALA A 243 4.28 4.59 16.04
C ALA A 243 4.65 5.84 15.26
N MET A 244 3.91 6.93 15.46
CA MET A 244 4.08 8.18 14.74
C MET A 244 4.97 9.15 15.52
N SER A 245 4.78 9.25 16.83
CA SER A 245 5.54 10.17 17.67
C SER A 245 6.91 9.60 18.08
N SER A 246 7.86 10.49 18.37
CA SER A 246 9.17 10.12 18.90
C SER A 246 9.06 9.39 20.25
N ALA A 247 8.02 9.68 21.05
CA ALA A 247 7.76 9.00 22.32
C ALA A 247 7.29 7.56 22.12
N ALA A 248 6.41 7.30 21.13
CA ALA A 248 6.01 5.94 20.76
C ALA A 248 7.18 5.16 20.14
N MET A 249 7.98 5.84 19.31
CA MET A 249 9.19 5.28 18.72
C MET A 249 10.15 4.76 19.80
N GLU A 250 10.38 5.53 20.87
CA GLU A 250 11.23 5.09 21.98
C GLU A 250 10.71 3.82 22.64
N LEU A 251 9.41 3.75 22.92
CA LEU A 251 8.79 2.60 23.56
C LEU A 251 8.85 1.33 22.71
N VAL A 252 8.59 1.44 21.39
CA VAL A 252 8.65 0.27 20.53
C VAL A 252 10.07 -0.21 20.31
N LEU A 253 11.04 0.71 20.22
CA LEU A 253 12.45 0.34 20.10
C LEU A 253 12.96 -0.37 21.36
N ASP A 254 12.55 0.09 22.56
CA ASP A 254 12.88 -0.59 23.81
C ASP A 254 12.30 -2.02 23.83
N ALA A 255 11.07 -2.19 23.33
CA ALA A 255 10.44 -3.49 23.27
C ALA A 255 11.09 -4.43 22.24
N PHE A 256 11.48 -3.92 21.08
CA PHE A 256 12.23 -4.70 20.08
C PHE A 256 13.64 -5.05 20.55
N GLU A 257 14.36 -4.11 21.18
CA GLU A 257 15.67 -4.44 21.80
C GLU A 257 15.58 -5.53 22.85
N ALA A 258 14.49 -5.56 23.63
CA ALA A 258 14.29 -6.60 24.64
C ALA A 258 14.08 -7.98 24.01
N SER A 259 13.50 -8.06 22.80
CA SER A 259 13.27 -9.32 22.07
C SER A 259 14.47 -9.71 21.21
N LEU A 260 14.92 -8.80 20.34
CA LEU A 260 15.94 -9.06 19.33
C LEU A 260 17.38 -8.86 19.84
N GLY A 261 17.53 -8.14 20.95
CA GLY A 261 18.81 -7.55 21.35
C GLY A 261 19.14 -6.27 20.57
N PRO A 262 20.12 -5.48 21.03
CA PRO A 262 20.40 -4.14 20.51
C PRO A 262 21.01 -4.11 19.08
N THR A 263 21.30 -5.24 18.49
CA THR A 263 21.93 -5.35 17.16
C THR A 263 21.26 -6.42 16.29
N GLY A 264 20.03 -6.82 16.59
CA GLY A 264 19.31 -7.83 15.84
C GLY A 264 19.94 -9.24 15.91
N PRO A 265 19.75 -10.13 14.94
CA PRO A 265 19.01 -9.91 13.69
C PRO A 265 17.50 -9.79 13.88
N ASN A 266 16.78 -9.34 12.84
CA ASN A 266 15.32 -9.26 12.75
C ASN A 266 14.79 -10.32 11.76
N PRO A 267 14.80 -11.61 12.10
CA PRO A 267 14.47 -12.69 11.16
C PRO A 267 12.98 -12.77 10.83
N LEU A 268 12.12 -12.14 11.62
CA LEU A 268 10.68 -12.07 11.41
C LEU A 268 10.25 -10.75 10.75
N HIS A 269 11.21 -9.90 10.37
CA HIS A 269 10.95 -8.63 9.70
C HIS A 269 9.99 -7.72 10.48
N HIS A 270 10.14 -7.65 11.82
CA HIS A 270 9.39 -6.67 12.61
C HIS A 270 9.55 -5.28 12.04
N ARG A 271 8.46 -4.50 12.05
CA ARG A 271 8.42 -3.25 11.33
C ARG A 271 7.64 -2.18 12.08
N ILE A 272 7.90 -0.93 11.72
CA ILE A 272 7.23 0.24 12.28
C ILE A 272 6.48 0.95 11.17
N GLU A 273 5.22 1.24 11.45
CA GLU A 273 4.31 1.94 10.55
C GLU A 273 4.36 3.45 10.83
N HIS A 274 4.30 4.24 9.77
CA HIS A 274 4.31 5.69 9.72
C HIS A 274 5.67 6.31 10.06
N ALA A 275 6.23 6.08 11.25
CA ALA A 275 7.53 6.57 11.70
C ALA A 275 7.74 8.07 11.42
N MET A 276 6.72 8.90 11.72
CA MET A 276 6.73 10.31 11.35
C MET A 276 7.81 11.11 12.06
N GLN A 277 8.03 10.87 13.37
CA GLN A 277 9.00 11.61 14.17
C GLN A 277 10.10 10.68 14.67
N VAL A 278 11.30 10.79 14.08
CA VAL A 278 12.43 9.89 14.40
C VAL A 278 13.68 10.71 14.66
N THR A 279 14.27 10.57 15.85
CA THR A 279 15.55 11.21 16.22
C THR A 279 16.75 10.48 15.61
N ASP A 280 17.94 11.10 15.62
CA ASP A 280 19.16 10.45 15.13
C ASP A 280 19.53 9.21 15.95
N GLU A 281 19.30 9.23 17.26
CA GLU A 281 19.54 8.10 18.14
C GLU A 281 18.58 6.94 17.82
N GLN A 282 17.30 7.25 17.57
CA GLN A 282 16.28 6.27 17.19
C GLN A 282 16.58 5.66 15.82
N LEU A 283 16.99 6.49 14.84
CA LEU A 283 17.43 6.02 13.53
C LEU A 283 18.61 5.02 13.65
N ALA A 284 19.58 5.34 14.48
CA ALA A 284 20.71 4.43 14.72
C ALA A 284 20.29 3.09 15.32
N ARG A 285 19.27 3.07 16.19
CA ARG A 285 18.69 1.83 16.77
C ARG A 285 17.91 1.03 15.73
N LEU A 286 17.11 1.70 14.89
CA LEU A 286 16.41 1.06 13.76
C LEU A 286 17.38 0.32 12.84
N VAL A 287 18.45 1.00 12.43
CA VAL A 287 19.52 0.41 11.60
C VAL A 287 20.21 -0.76 12.29
N ALA A 288 20.53 -0.61 13.58
CA ALA A 288 21.24 -1.66 14.32
C ALA A 288 20.43 -2.95 14.45
N MET A 289 19.10 -2.86 14.51
CA MET A 289 18.19 -3.99 14.64
C MET A 289 17.59 -4.44 13.30
N ASP A 290 17.87 -3.75 12.18
CA ASP A 290 17.33 -4.03 10.86
C ASP A 290 15.77 -3.97 10.85
N ILE A 291 15.19 -2.90 11.42
CA ILE A 291 13.76 -2.70 11.46
C ILE A 291 13.29 -1.95 10.21
N ALA A 292 12.35 -2.52 9.47
CA ALA A 292 11.74 -1.83 8.33
C ALA A 292 10.85 -0.67 8.75
N ILE A 293 10.80 0.35 7.90
CA ILE A 293 9.85 1.45 8.00
C ILE A 293 8.81 1.30 6.88
N VAL A 294 7.53 1.37 7.23
CA VAL A 294 6.43 1.49 6.28
C VAL A 294 5.80 2.86 6.47
N THR A 295 5.89 3.72 5.46
CA THR A 295 5.46 5.11 5.52
C THR A 295 4.56 5.47 4.33
N HIS A 296 4.12 6.72 4.24
CA HIS A 296 3.18 7.21 3.23
C HIS A 296 3.77 8.43 2.54
N PHE A 297 4.18 8.27 1.27
CA PHE A 297 4.78 9.38 0.52
C PHE A 297 3.73 10.36 -0.01
N ASP A 298 2.50 9.92 -0.22
CA ASP A 298 1.45 10.64 -0.96
C ASP A 298 0.63 11.64 -0.13
N GLY A 299 1.19 12.14 0.94
CA GLY A 299 0.66 13.37 1.48
C GLY A 299 -0.25 13.27 2.68
N ALA A 300 -0.19 12.21 3.47
CA ALA A 300 -0.66 12.32 4.85
C ALA A 300 -0.08 13.58 5.52
N ASN A 301 0.99 14.14 4.95
CA ASN A 301 1.81 15.17 5.55
C ASN A 301 1.85 16.50 4.78
N ASP A 302 1.17 16.65 3.65
CA ASP A 302 1.06 17.93 2.91
C ASP A 302 0.55 19.09 3.80
N TRP A 303 -0.28 18.78 4.78
CA TRP A 303 -0.76 19.74 5.75
C TRP A 303 0.32 20.27 6.71
N LEU A 304 1.42 19.51 6.94
CA LEU A 304 2.53 19.95 7.81
C LEU A 304 3.27 21.19 7.28
N LEU A 305 3.19 21.46 5.98
CA LEU A 305 3.80 22.64 5.37
C LEU A 305 2.88 23.86 5.37
N ASP A 306 1.60 23.74 5.76
CA ASP A 306 0.78 24.90 6.03
C ASP A 306 1.33 25.63 7.26
N SER A 307 1.73 26.89 7.08
CA SER A 307 2.33 27.71 8.16
C SER A 307 1.46 27.80 9.42
N ARG A 308 0.14 27.61 9.29
CA ARG A 308 -0.78 27.59 10.44
C ARG A 308 -0.65 26.29 11.20
N VAL A 309 -0.50 25.17 10.51
CA VAL A 309 -0.30 23.85 11.10
C VAL A 309 1.07 23.76 11.75
N VAL A 310 2.13 24.27 11.09
CA VAL A 310 3.47 24.38 11.68
C VAL A 310 3.44 25.17 12.98
N ALA A 311 2.77 26.34 12.99
CA ALA A 311 2.65 27.17 14.21
C ALA A 311 1.79 26.51 15.31
N GLU A 312 0.81 25.67 14.93
CA GLU A 312 0.02 24.88 15.86
C GLU A 312 0.85 23.74 16.44
N PHE A 313 1.60 23.04 15.61
CA PHE A 313 2.53 21.99 16.02
C PHE A 313 3.55 22.51 17.05
N ASP A 314 4.26 23.61 16.76
CA ASP A 314 5.23 24.22 17.66
C ASP A 314 4.62 24.62 19.02
N ARG A 315 3.35 25.03 19.01
CA ARG A 315 2.63 25.40 20.23
C ARG A 315 2.24 24.18 21.07
N GLU A 316 1.83 23.10 20.42
CA GLU A 316 1.32 21.88 21.07
C GLU A 316 2.45 20.92 21.45
N ASN A 317 3.56 20.97 20.72
CA ASN A 317 4.73 20.12 20.92
C ASN A 317 6.01 20.95 21.16
N PRO A 318 6.08 21.73 22.26
CA PRO A 318 7.21 22.62 22.52
C PRO A 318 8.49 21.80 22.75
N GLY A 319 9.46 21.99 21.86
CA GLY A 319 10.76 21.34 21.94
C GLY A 319 10.93 20.16 20.97
N GLU A 320 9.89 19.76 20.26
CA GLU A 320 10.02 18.87 19.12
C GLU A 320 10.54 19.62 17.90
N GLN A 321 11.21 18.89 16.98
CA GLN A 321 11.86 19.51 15.85
C GLN A 321 11.18 19.02 14.56
N LEU A 322 10.57 19.93 13.80
CA LEU A 322 10.00 19.64 12.47
C LEU A 322 10.97 18.92 11.53
N PRO A 323 12.30 19.20 11.52
CA PRO A 323 13.25 18.43 10.72
C PRO A 323 13.39 16.96 11.07
N LEU A 324 12.74 16.47 12.13
CA LEU A 324 12.66 15.06 12.47
C LEU A 324 11.47 14.36 11.81
N LEU A 325 10.60 15.09 11.11
CA LEU A 325 9.43 14.55 10.44
C LEU A 325 9.80 13.99 9.06
N ASP A 326 9.20 12.85 8.72
CA ASP A 326 9.22 12.27 7.37
C ASP A 326 10.63 12.17 6.77
N ARG A 327 11.54 11.58 7.50
CA ARG A 327 12.98 11.47 7.17
C ARG A 327 13.26 10.38 6.13
N TRP A 328 12.49 10.35 5.05
CA TRP A 328 12.53 9.28 4.04
C TRP A 328 13.91 9.06 3.44
N ARG A 329 14.59 10.15 3.06
CA ARG A 329 15.93 10.09 2.48
C ARG A 329 16.96 9.63 3.51
N ASP A 330 16.87 10.12 4.73
CA ASP A 330 17.77 9.71 5.82
C ASP A 330 17.61 8.22 6.12
N PHE A 331 16.39 7.69 6.12
CA PHE A 331 16.13 6.25 6.29
C PHE A 331 16.77 5.43 5.18
N VAL A 332 16.55 5.80 3.92
CA VAL A 332 17.14 5.10 2.76
C VAL A 332 18.67 5.21 2.75
N ASP A 333 19.23 6.41 3.01
CA ASP A 333 20.68 6.63 3.02
C ASP A 333 21.35 5.91 4.22
N ALA A 334 20.63 5.66 5.31
CA ALA A 334 21.08 4.84 6.43
C ALA A 334 21.03 3.32 6.14
N GLY A 335 20.41 2.92 5.02
CA GLY A 335 20.35 1.52 4.57
C GLY A 335 19.14 0.75 5.11
N LEU A 336 18.13 1.43 5.65
CA LEU A 336 16.87 0.80 6.03
C LEU A 336 16.04 0.38 4.81
N HIS A 337 15.24 -0.66 4.97
CA HIS A 337 14.16 -0.99 4.07
C HIS A 337 12.99 -0.03 4.32
N VAL A 338 12.68 0.80 3.34
CA VAL A 338 11.62 1.83 3.41
C VAL A 338 10.54 1.50 2.41
N ALA A 339 9.44 0.97 2.88
CA ALA A 339 8.26 0.71 2.07
C ALA A 339 7.32 1.93 2.06
N SER A 340 6.67 2.17 0.94
CA SER A 340 5.57 3.12 0.84
C SER A 340 4.23 2.40 0.73
N ALA A 341 3.20 2.99 1.33
CA ALA A 341 1.89 2.41 1.43
C ALA A 341 0.80 3.48 1.38
N THR A 342 -0.44 3.09 1.09
CA THR A 342 -1.55 4.04 0.96
C THR A 342 -2.20 4.40 2.29
N ASP A 343 -2.20 3.49 3.26
CA ASP A 343 -3.02 3.55 4.48
C ASP A 343 -4.51 3.83 4.16
N ALA A 344 -4.92 3.42 2.96
CA ALA A 344 -6.28 3.62 2.48
C ALA A 344 -7.28 2.86 3.37
N PRO A 345 -8.37 3.48 3.86
CA PRO A 345 -8.94 4.80 3.55
C PRO A 345 -8.54 5.95 4.49
N TRP A 346 -7.60 5.71 5.42
CA TRP A 346 -7.38 6.63 6.53
C TRP A 346 -6.63 7.91 6.16
N THR A 347 -5.83 7.86 5.10
CA THR A 347 -5.14 9.05 4.55
C THR A 347 -6.03 9.88 3.64
N PHE A 348 -7.16 9.34 3.17
CA PHE A 348 -8.03 9.97 2.18
C PHE A 348 -9.48 9.98 2.64
N GLU A 349 -10.16 11.10 2.49
CA GLU A 349 -11.61 11.18 2.69
C GLU A 349 -12.32 11.29 1.33
N GLY A 350 -13.08 10.26 0.97
CA GLY A 350 -13.96 10.24 -0.19
C GLY A 350 -13.37 9.65 -1.45
N GLN A 351 -14.26 9.22 -2.36
CA GLN A 351 -13.92 8.52 -3.60
C GLN A 351 -13.00 9.35 -4.53
N GLU A 352 -13.19 10.67 -4.58
CA GLU A 352 -12.39 11.54 -5.45
C GLU A 352 -10.91 11.57 -5.03
N LEU A 353 -10.63 11.47 -3.74
CA LEU A 353 -9.26 11.40 -3.21
C LEU A 353 -8.63 10.04 -3.46
N LEU A 354 -9.38 8.96 -3.26
CA LEU A 354 -8.93 7.62 -3.60
C LEU A 354 -8.54 7.52 -5.09
N ASP A 355 -9.34 8.13 -5.98
CA ASP A 355 -9.06 8.13 -7.42
C ASP A 355 -7.80 8.93 -7.76
N ALA A 356 -7.44 9.92 -6.95
CA ALA A 356 -6.28 10.77 -7.18
C ALA A 356 -4.97 10.25 -6.57
N MET A 357 -5.02 9.42 -5.52
CA MET A 357 -3.85 9.17 -4.68
C MET A 357 -3.63 7.68 -4.31
N GLY A 358 -4.59 6.82 -4.55
CA GLY A 358 -4.51 5.40 -4.20
C GLY A 358 -3.69 4.52 -5.15
N ARG A 359 -2.83 5.08 -6.02
CA ARG A 359 -2.06 4.35 -7.01
C ARG A 359 -0.57 4.26 -6.62
N PRO A 360 0.13 3.16 -6.95
CA PRO A 360 1.58 3.04 -6.70
C PRO A 360 2.39 4.14 -7.41
N VAL A 361 1.96 4.59 -8.58
CA VAL A 361 2.63 5.70 -9.30
C VAL A 361 2.52 7.04 -8.57
N ASP A 362 1.45 7.26 -7.82
CA ASP A 362 1.28 8.47 -6.98
C ASP A 362 2.24 8.42 -5.78
N GLN A 363 2.42 7.26 -5.15
CA GLN A 363 3.40 7.03 -4.09
C GLN A 363 4.83 7.32 -4.60
N ILE A 364 5.21 6.76 -5.76
CA ILE A 364 6.53 6.96 -6.36
C ILE A 364 6.77 8.44 -6.64
N ALA A 365 5.82 9.11 -7.29
CA ALA A 365 5.92 10.52 -7.64
C ALA A 365 5.96 11.41 -6.39
N ALA A 366 5.19 11.07 -5.35
CA ALA A 366 5.18 11.79 -4.09
C ALA A 366 6.50 11.65 -3.33
N GLY A 367 7.15 10.49 -3.36
CA GLY A 367 8.51 10.35 -2.84
C GLY A 367 9.52 11.26 -3.53
N MET A 368 9.31 11.57 -4.81
CA MET A 368 10.21 12.43 -5.61
C MET A 368 9.97 13.93 -5.43
N ASP A 369 8.73 14.36 -5.24
CA ASP A 369 8.40 15.78 -5.10
C ASP A 369 7.71 16.14 -3.77
N GLY A 370 7.18 15.15 -3.05
CA GLY A 370 6.69 15.24 -1.68
C GLY A 370 5.93 16.51 -1.38
N HIS A 371 6.18 17.05 -0.22
CA HIS A 371 5.61 18.31 0.26
C HIS A 371 5.96 19.53 -0.59
N VAL A 372 7.02 19.46 -1.40
CA VAL A 372 7.49 20.57 -2.25
C VAL A 372 6.45 20.93 -3.30
N ARG A 373 5.65 19.97 -3.73
CA ARG A 373 4.62 20.16 -4.77
C ARG A 373 3.54 21.16 -4.36
N THR A 374 3.14 21.16 -3.11
CA THR A 374 2.03 21.99 -2.60
C THR A 374 2.50 23.30 -1.98
N SER A 375 3.80 23.42 -1.63
CA SER A 375 4.38 24.61 -1.03
C SER A 375 5.20 25.41 -2.04
N PRO A 376 4.90 26.71 -2.25
CA PRO A 376 5.69 27.58 -3.14
C PRO A 376 7.10 27.91 -2.57
N ASP A 377 7.34 27.70 -1.30
CA ASP A 377 8.61 27.95 -0.59
C ASP A 377 8.79 26.89 0.51
N PRO A 378 9.09 25.64 0.10
CA PRO A 378 9.22 24.54 1.06
C PRO A 378 10.45 24.72 1.94
N PRO A 379 10.39 24.30 3.20
CA PRO A 379 11.57 24.31 4.08
C PRO A 379 12.70 23.47 3.49
N ALA A 380 13.95 23.92 3.65
CA ALA A 380 15.11 23.21 3.11
C ALA A 380 15.17 21.75 3.59
N TRP A 381 14.84 21.48 4.86
CA TRP A 381 14.85 20.13 5.40
C TRP A 381 13.88 19.18 4.68
N SER A 382 12.73 19.65 4.20
CA SER A 382 11.78 18.78 3.45
C SER A 382 12.27 18.47 2.04
N VAL A 383 12.98 19.42 1.40
CA VAL A 383 13.62 19.22 0.09
C VAL A 383 14.73 18.18 0.18
N ASP A 384 15.48 18.17 1.28
CA ASP A 384 16.58 17.22 1.51
C ASP A 384 16.07 15.77 1.68
N GLN A 385 14.77 15.56 1.95
CA GLN A 385 14.17 14.23 2.13
C GLN A 385 13.60 13.62 0.86
N LEU A 386 13.63 14.34 -0.28
CA LEU A 386 13.11 13.83 -1.55
C LEU A 386 13.92 12.64 -2.08
N LEU A 387 13.19 11.66 -2.63
CA LEU A 387 13.74 10.43 -3.17
C LEU A 387 13.98 10.51 -4.69
N THR A 388 14.68 9.56 -5.23
CA THR A 388 14.75 9.32 -6.69
C THR A 388 13.61 8.44 -7.14
N ALA A 389 13.31 8.41 -8.45
CA ALA A 389 12.34 7.50 -9.04
C ALA A 389 12.63 6.02 -8.73
N GLU A 390 13.91 5.63 -8.71
CA GLU A 390 14.35 4.28 -8.37
C GLU A 390 14.05 3.95 -6.89
N GLN A 391 14.35 4.86 -5.97
CA GLN A 391 14.05 4.68 -4.55
C GLN A 391 12.53 4.60 -4.31
N GLY A 392 11.73 5.45 -4.97
CA GLY A 392 10.28 5.36 -4.92
C GLY A 392 9.73 4.05 -5.50
N LEU A 393 10.29 3.56 -6.62
CA LEU A 393 9.92 2.28 -7.20
C LEU A 393 10.26 1.11 -6.25
N ARG A 394 11.44 1.12 -5.64
CA ARG A 394 11.82 0.12 -4.65
C ARG A 394 10.87 0.10 -3.44
N ALA A 395 10.42 1.26 -3.01
CA ALA A 395 9.54 1.39 -1.85
C ALA A 395 8.16 0.70 -2.04
N VAL A 396 7.68 0.54 -3.26
CA VAL A 396 6.43 -0.17 -3.58
C VAL A 396 6.67 -1.57 -4.17
N THR A 397 7.92 -2.06 -4.16
CA THR A 397 8.32 -3.36 -4.70
C THR A 397 9.27 -4.09 -3.75
N VAL A 398 10.58 -3.97 -3.95
CA VAL A 398 11.62 -4.71 -3.21
C VAL A 398 11.55 -4.46 -1.70
N ASP A 399 11.49 -3.18 -1.29
CA ASP A 399 11.48 -2.84 0.12
C ASP A 399 10.12 -3.14 0.77
N ALA A 400 9.01 -3.04 0.00
CA ALA A 400 7.71 -3.50 0.44
C ALA A 400 7.67 -5.03 0.61
N ALA A 401 8.28 -5.80 -0.31
CA ALA A 401 8.38 -7.25 -0.21
C ALA A 401 9.19 -7.67 1.02
N TRP A 402 10.28 -6.96 1.31
CA TRP A 402 11.07 -7.19 2.54
C TRP A 402 10.23 -6.88 3.79
N ALA A 403 9.52 -5.76 3.80
CA ALA A 403 8.71 -5.36 4.95
C ALA A 403 7.59 -6.35 5.29
N ILE A 404 7.12 -7.15 4.33
CA ILE A 404 6.13 -8.22 4.56
C ILE A 404 6.77 -9.60 4.72
N GLY A 405 8.11 -9.69 4.73
CA GLY A 405 8.84 -10.96 4.90
C GLY A 405 8.70 -11.94 3.73
N ASP A 406 8.57 -11.43 2.49
CA ASP A 406 8.42 -12.30 1.30
C ASP A 406 9.33 -11.85 0.13
N GLU A 407 10.45 -11.20 0.44
CA GLU A 407 11.42 -10.68 -0.52
C GLU A 407 12.05 -11.76 -1.40
N ALA A 408 12.07 -13.00 -0.94
CA ALA A 408 12.53 -14.13 -1.73
C ALA A 408 11.62 -14.48 -2.92
N ARG A 409 10.36 -14.08 -2.86
CA ARG A 409 9.32 -14.47 -3.82
C ARG A 409 8.67 -13.29 -4.55
N ARG A 410 8.67 -12.09 -3.96
CA ARG A 410 8.01 -10.88 -4.47
C ARG A 410 8.94 -9.67 -4.55
N GLY A 411 8.50 -8.60 -5.21
CA GLY A 411 9.20 -7.32 -5.32
C GLY A 411 10.25 -7.24 -6.43
N HIS A 412 10.59 -8.35 -7.08
CA HIS A 412 11.50 -8.42 -8.22
C HIS A 412 11.08 -9.54 -9.18
N LEU A 413 11.64 -9.55 -10.40
CA LEU A 413 11.31 -10.53 -11.44
C LEU A 413 12.55 -11.36 -11.77
N ALA A 414 12.64 -12.54 -11.17
CA ALA A 414 13.70 -13.52 -11.40
C ALA A 414 13.12 -14.94 -11.45
N PRO A 415 13.80 -15.91 -12.06
CA PRO A 415 13.31 -17.30 -12.02
C PRO A 415 13.11 -17.82 -10.59
N GLY A 416 11.90 -18.29 -10.29
CA GLY A 416 11.47 -18.75 -8.97
C GLY A 416 10.67 -17.74 -8.15
N THR A 417 10.54 -16.48 -8.63
CA THR A 417 9.64 -15.49 -8.00
C THR A 417 8.21 -15.64 -8.50
N MET A 418 7.27 -15.06 -7.79
CA MET A 418 5.86 -15.02 -8.21
C MET A 418 5.69 -14.26 -9.52
N GLY A 419 4.80 -14.76 -10.36
CA GLY A 419 4.46 -14.15 -11.65
C GLY A 419 3.52 -12.95 -11.54
N ASP A 420 3.82 -12.03 -10.60
CA ASP A 420 3.05 -10.83 -10.34
C ASP A 420 3.68 -9.66 -11.08
N VAL A 421 2.93 -9.01 -11.95
CA VAL A 421 3.44 -7.95 -12.84
C VAL A 421 2.42 -6.83 -12.96
N THR A 422 2.89 -5.58 -12.87
CA THR A 422 2.12 -4.40 -13.26
C THR A 422 2.69 -3.79 -14.54
N ILE A 423 1.83 -3.57 -15.54
CA ILE A 423 2.20 -2.96 -16.81
C ILE A 423 1.70 -1.52 -16.82
N LEU A 424 2.62 -0.58 -17.05
CA LEU A 424 2.34 0.85 -17.16
C LEU A 424 2.52 1.37 -18.59
N SER A 425 1.84 2.45 -18.93
CA SER A 425 1.90 3.11 -20.24
C SER A 425 3.24 3.78 -20.57
N GLY A 426 4.22 3.78 -19.66
CA GLY A 426 5.54 4.37 -19.85
C GLY A 426 6.57 4.00 -18.80
N ASP A 427 7.74 4.62 -18.87
CA ASP A 427 8.91 4.28 -18.08
C ASP A 427 9.10 5.26 -16.90
N ILE A 428 8.99 4.74 -15.68
CA ILE A 428 9.20 5.48 -14.42
C ILE A 428 10.61 6.11 -14.39
N ALA A 429 11.63 5.35 -14.79
CA ALA A 429 13.03 5.76 -14.64
C ALA A 429 13.40 7.03 -15.46
N THR A 430 12.65 7.36 -16.49
CA THR A 430 12.92 8.50 -17.39
C THR A 430 11.89 9.62 -17.27
N SER A 431 10.91 9.47 -16.37
CA SER A 431 9.78 10.37 -16.21
C SER A 431 9.98 11.33 -15.03
N THR A 432 9.46 12.54 -15.18
CA THR A 432 9.30 13.51 -14.08
C THR A 432 8.14 13.06 -13.15
N PRO A 433 8.02 13.58 -11.93
CA PRO A 433 6.91 13.24 -11.04
C PRO A 433 5.53 13.44 -11.66
N ASP A 434 5.30 14.53 -12.40
CA ASP A 434 4.02 14.78 -13.08
C ASP A 434 3.78 13.78 -14.23
N GLU A 435 4.82 13.39 -14.97
CA GLU A 435 4.71 12.35 -16.00
C GLU A 435 4.46 10.97 -15.38
N ILE A 436 5.05 10.66 -14.21
CA ILE A 436 4.78 9.42 -13.49
C ILE A 436 3.31 9.36 -13.05
N ARG A 437 2.75 10.44 -12.49
CA ARG A 437 1.32 10.52 -12.14
C ARG A 437 0.39 10.38 -13.35
N ALA A 438 0.86 10.75 -14.53
CA ALA A 438 0.11 10.59 -15.76
C ALA A 438 0.19 9.19 -16.38
N LEU A 439 1.02 8.29 -15.84
CA LEU A 439 1.06 6.90 -16.30
C LEU A 439 -0.25 6.18 -16.00
N GLU A 440 -0.72 5.44 -16.99
CA GLU A 440 -1.91 4.60 -16.86
C GLU A 440 -1.51 3.17 -16.56
N VAL A 441 -2.29 2.48 -15.73
CA VAL A 441 -2.19 1.03 -15.55
C VAL A 441 -2.80 0.37 -16.77
N VAL A 442 -1.97 -0.33 -17.54
CA VAL A 442 -2.38 -1.05 -18.74
C VAL A 442 -2.89 -2.43 -18.42
N ALA A 443 -2.19 -3.13 -17.52
CA ALA A 443 -2.64 -4.40 -17.00
C ALA A 443 -2.05 -4.68 -15.61
N THR A 444 -2.78 -5.47 -14.82
CA THR A 444 -2.34 -6.06 -13.57
C THR A 444 -2.41 -7.58 -13.71
N ILE A 445 -1.31 -8.26 -13.42
CA ILE A 445 -1.15 -9.71 -13.56
C ILE A 445 -0.77 -10.27 -12.20
N VAL A 446 -1.50 -11.28 -11.73
CA VAL A 446 -1.24 -11.98 -10.46
C VAL A 446 -1.08 -13.46 -10.74
N GLY A 447 0.07 -14.04 -10.40
CA GLY A 447 0.37 -15.44 -10.69
C GLY A 447 0.23 -15.80 -12.17
N GLY A 448 0.55 -14.85 -13.09
CA GLY A 448 0.38 -15.03 -14.54
C GLY A 448 -1.06 -14.82 -15.05
N ASN A 449 -2.06 -14.66 -14.16
CA ASN A 449 -3.44 -14.36 -14.55
C ASN A 449 -3.61 -12.85 -14.76
N VAL A 450 -4.15 -12.44 -15.92
CA VAL A 450 -4.49 -11.04 -16.19
C VAL A 450 -5.77 -10.71 -15.43
N VAL A 451 -5.64 -10.07 -14.25
CA VAL A 451 -6.77 -9.72 -13.37
C VAL A 451 -7.38 -8.36 -13.72
N TYR A 452 -6.62 -7.49 -14.40
CA TYR A 452 -7.10 -6.24 -14.97
C TYR A 452 -6.41 -5.95 -16.29
N CYS A 453 -7.15 -5.39 -17.24
CA CYS A 453 -6.61 -4.91 -18.51
C CYS A 453 -7.43 -3.75 -19.09
N SER A 454 -6.76 -2.63 -19.40
CA SER A 454 -7.33 -1.49 -20.08
C SER A 454 -7.09 -1.48 -21.58
N ASP A 455 -6.12 -2.28 -22.09
CA ASP A 455 -5.75 -2.37 -23.52
C ASP A 455 -5.87 -3.80 -24.05
N ALA A 456 -6.96 -4.08 -24.76
CA ALA A 456 -7.23 -5.37 -25.36
C ALA A 456 -6.15 -5.86 -26.36
N VAL A 457 -5.34 -4.95 -26.93
CA VAL A 457 -4.23 -5.33 -27.82
C VAL A 457 -3.09 -5.96 -27.03
N VAL A 458 -2.78 -5.39 -25.85
CA VAL A 458 -1.76 -5.93 -24.95
C VAL A 458 -2.21 -7.24 -24.33
N CYS A 459 -3.48 -7.34 -23.95
CA CYS A 459 -3.98 -8.51 -23.20
C CYS A 459 -4.52 -9.66 -24.06
N GLY A 460 -4.26 -9.61 -25.36
CA GLY A 460 -4.59 -10.76 -26.25
C GLY A 460 -6.06 -10.92 -26.57
N GLY A 461 -6.87 -9.86 -26.49
CA GLY A 461 -8.25 -9.87 -26.97
C GLY A 461 -8.37 -10.23 -28.45
N PRO A 462 -9.54 -10.64 -28.94
CA PRO A 462 -9.71 -11.08 -30.33
C PRO A 462 -9.28 -9.98 -31.29
N ARG A 463 -8.29 -10.30 -32.14
CA ARG A 463 -7.83 -9.46 -33.25
C ARG A 463 -8.92 -9.39 -34.33
#